data_a16b7f0a17860e7a858e4df14447add4
#
_entry.id   a16b7f0a17860e7a858e4df14447add4
#
_cell.length_a   1.000
_cell.length_b   1.000
_cell.length_c   1.000
_cell.angle_alpha   90.00
_cell.angle_beta   90.00
_cell.angle_gamma   90.00
#
_symmetry.space_group_name_H-M   'P 1'
#
loop_
_entity.id
_entity.type
_entity.pdbx_description
1 polymer ?
#
loop_
_entity_poly.entity_id
_entity_poly.type
_entity_poly.pdbx_seq_one_letter_code
_entity_poly.pdbx_strand_id
1 'polypeptide(L)'
;MKNDKTIKRDFYLLVVKVVLATAVSSVVTYLCLIYLIMTLTTNHVVKPTNYFVKDLDLIEKKVKENEEAIFRGRLIPIHRYNEKIQGEVVDISGKHLYGEQGIVDGQVDMSKVINREIVKGSYVYRFIPLKHDNAIQAVYVLKAPFGFIINNQNRLEAVLIYAVMFISPLIFFIVYLIFFTSRLYKSLFHNVKLLLQASDHIASGNFDFQVSGLKRKEFIKIQDSFNTMISALKEMVERLAKTDDERKMMVSSIAHDIRTPLTVIQGQIDLIQDLRKLDHFDVTPHLEIIRKNCGKMTMLTDNLSLLYKVENDHFSLNGKEVDVRQILEEKKREISTMVYHQKSINICFDVNLQKSSYILDEAMLMRVLDNILYNSLRFTKSGEIKLEVHDEKEGNECKIYFRCSDTGTGFKENDTSLLFQPFYQDKQYKNHVGLGLYIAKRIVNHHGGEIWAYNNEKGGATVEFYIKELSD
;
A
#
# COMPACT_ATOMS: atom_id res chain seq x y z
N MET A 1 15.96 -18.19 -7.79
CA MET A 1 14.72 -18.38 -7.02
C MET A 1 14.67 -17.33 -5.91
N LYS A 2 13.97 -16.21 -6.11
CA LYS A 2 13.73 -15.22 -5.05
C LYS A 2 12.87 -15.88 -3.97
N ASN A 3 13.44 -16.02 -2.78
CA ASN A 3 12.79 -16.56 -1.59
C ASN A 3 11.58 -15.67 -1.24
N ASP A 4 10.39 -16.05 -1.66
CA ASP A 4 9.13 -15.34 -1.43
C ASP A 4 8.79 -15.37 0.08
N LYS A 5 9.43 -14.50 0.85
CA LYS A 5 9.17 -14.35 2.28
C LYS A 5 7.86 -13.58 2.46
N THR A 6 6.82 -14.32 2.79
CA THR A 6 5.52 -13.75 3.17
C THR A 6 5.37 -13.71 4.69
N ILE A 7 4.58 -12.78 5.21
CA ILE A 7 4.24 -12.71 6.64
C ILE A 7 3.60 -14.02 7.10
N LYS A 8 2.71 -14.59 6.30
CA LYS A 8 2.05 -15.88 6.56
C LYS A 8 3.06 -17.00 6.76
N ARG A 9 4.08 -17.09 5.89
CA ARG A 9 5.13 -18.11 5.99
C ARG A 9 5.99 -17.93 7.24
N ASP A 10 6.33 -16.70 7.59
CA ASP A 10 7.13 -16.43 8.79
C ASP A 10 6.37 -16.78 10.06
N PHE A 11 5.05 -16.60 10.11
CA PHE A 11 4.20 -17.02 11.19
C PHE A 11 4.13 -18.55 11.31
N TYR A 12 3.95 -19.25 10.18
CA TYR A 12 4.01 -20.70 10.14
C TYR A 12 5.35 -21.24 10.64
N LEU A 13 6.44 -20.67 10.18
CA LEU A 13 7.79 -21.03 10.60
C LEU A 13 8.03 -20.74 12.09
N LEU A 14 7.41 -19.70 12.65
CA LEU A 14 7.47 -19.42 14.08
C LEU A 14 6.82 -20.56 14.86
N VAL A 15 5.58 -20.94 14.51
CA VAL A 15 4.86 -22.04 15.18
C VAL A 15 5.67 -23.33 15.11
N VAL A 16 6.16 -23.70 13.94
CA VAL A 16 6.98 -24.92 13.76
C VAL A 16 8.24 -24.86 14.63
N LYS A 17 8.94 -23.72 14.67
CA LYS A 17 10.16 -23.56 15.50
C LYS A 17 9.86 -23.66 16.99
N VAL A 18 8.79 -23.06 17.47
CA VAL A 18 8.38 -23.16 18.89
C VAL A 18 8.10 -24.61 19.25
N VAL A 19 7.26 -25.30 18.46
CA VAL A 19 6.90 -26.69 18.71
C VAL A 19 8.14 -27.61 18.68
N LEU A 20 8.97 -27.46 17.66
CA LEU A 20 10.16 -28.30 17.49
C LEU A 20 11.19 -28.05 18.59
N ALA A 21 11.45 -26.79 18.94
CA ALA A 21 12.36 -26.44 20.04
C ALA A 21 11.86 -26.96 21.38
N THR A 22 10.55 -26.82 21.65
CA THR A 22 9.92 -27.36 22.87
C THR A 22 10.04 -28.88 22.92
N ALA A 23 9.75 -29.58 21.82
CA ALA A 23 9.85 -31.03 21.73
C ALA A 23 11.27 -31.52 22.00
N VAL A 24 12.26 -30.92 21.32
CA VAL A 24 13.68 -31.28 21.49
C VAL A 24 14.15 -31.04 22.93
N SER A 25 13.85 -29.87 23.50
CA SER A 25 14.23 -29.55 24.89
C SER A 25 13.56 -30.48 25.90
N SER A 26 12.29 -30.84 25.66
CA SER A 26 11.57 -31.77 26.53
C SER A 26 12.17 -33.19 26.48
N VAL A 27 12.52 -33.66 25.26
CA VAL A 27 13.19 -34.96 25.08
C VAL A 27 14.53 -35.01 25.82
N VAL A 28 15.34 -33.94 25.67
CA VAL A 28 16.63 -33.84 26.37
C VAL A 28 16.44 -33.86 27.87
N THR A 29 15.47 -33.10 28.39
CA THR A 29 15.16 -33.10 29.82
C THR A 29 14.73 -34.46 30.32
N TYR A 30 13.89 -35.18 29.57
CA TYR A 30 13.46 -36.53 29.95
C TYR A 30 14.61 -37.53 29.93
N LEU A 31 15.51 -37.48 28.95
CA LEU A 31 16.71 -38.31 28.94
C LEU A 31 17.63 -38.00 30.14
N CYS A 32 17.81 -36.76 30.49
CA CYS A 32 18.56 -36.36 31.69
C CYS A 32 17.88 -36.88 32.98
N LEU A 33 16.57 -36.80 33.08
CA LEU A 33 15.82 -37.32 34.23
C LEU A 33 15.92 -38.87 34.32
N ILE A 34 15.82 -39.56 33.19
CA ILE A 34 16.01 -41.04 33.16
C ILE A 34 17.42 -41.39 33.62
N TYR A 35 18.44 -40.69 33.12
CA TYR A 35 19.82 -40.93 33.55
C TYR A 35 20.00 -40.64 35.05
N LEU A 36 19.39 -39.57 35.57
CA LEU A 36 19.42 -39.23 37.00
C LEU A 36 18.76 -40.35 37.83
N ILE A 37 17.56 -40.82 37.43
CA ILE A 37 16.87 -41.91 38.12
C ILE A 37 17.73 -43.18 38.10
N MET A 38 18.39 -43.48 36.98
CA MET A 38 19.25 -44.64 36.82
C MET A 38 20.45 -44.59 37.78
N THR A 39 21.10 -43.40 37.89
CA THR A 39 22.21 -43.19 38.82
C THR A 39 21.78 -43.23 40.29
N LEU A 40 20.62 -42.69 40.63
CA LEU A 40 20.04 -42.77 41.97
C LEU A 40 19.65 -44.21 42.37
N THR A 41 19.24 -44.99 41.39
CA THR A 41 18.89 -46.41 41.59
C THR A 41 20.15 -47.30 41.79
N THR A 42 21.19 -47.07 41.00
CA THR A 42 22.47 -47.80 41.14
C THR A 42 23.16 -47.49 42.46
N ASN A 43 23.02 -46.28 43.00
CA ASN A 43 23.58 -45.89 44.29
C ASN A 43 22.68 -46.23 45.49
N HIS A 44 21.66 -47.07 45.31
CA HIS A 44 20.69 -47.48 46.33
C HIS A 44 19.87 -46.37 47.01
N VAL A 45 19.87 -45.18 46.46
CA VAL A 45 19.09 -44.04 46.95
C VAL A 45 17.60 -44.22 46.64
N VAL A 46 17.27 -44.79 45.49
CA VAL A 46 15.90 -45.18 45.08
C VAL A 46 15.84 -46.69 44.87
N LYS A 47 14.88 -47.34 45.48
CA LYS A 47 14.67 -48.80 45.33
C LYS A 47 13.90 -49.09 44.04
N PRO A 48 14.45 -49.89 43.12
CA PRO A 48 13.76 -50.24 41.87
C PRO A 48 12.50 -51.08 42.14
N THR A 49 11.62 -51.13 41.14
CA THR A 49 10.34 -51.88 41.20
C THR A 49 10.49 -53.34 41.53
N ASN A 50 11.63 -53.95 41.17
CA ASN A 50 11.99 -55.35 41.43
C ASN A 50 12.88 -55.54 42.68
N TYR A 51 13.02 -54.52 43.51
CA TYR A 51 13.89 -54.57 44.70
C TYR A 51 13.55 -55.75 45.60
N PHE A 52 12.27 -56.07 45.79
CA PHE A 52 11.81 -57.16 46.66
C PHE A 52 11.92 -58.56 46.04
N VAL A 53 12.12 -58.63 44.70
CA VAL A 53 12.22 -59.92 43.99
C VAL A 53 13.42 -60.74 44.50
N LYS A 54 14.57 -60.09 44.71
CA LYS A 54 15.75 -60.78 45.30
C LYS A 54 15.51 -61.32 46.69
N ASP A 55 14.77 -60.56 47.53
CA ASP A 55 14.44 -61.00 48.87
C ASP A 55 13.43 -62.13 48.82
N LEU A 56 12.46 -62.10 47.87
CA LEU A 56 11.53 -63.20 47.64
C LEU A 56 12.24 -64.51 47.23
N ASP A 57 13.24 -64.45 46.35
CA ASP A 57 14.04 -65.57 45.92
C ASP A 57 14.81 -66.19 47.09
N LEU A 58 15.39 -65.35 47.96
CA LEU A 58 16.12 -65.77 49.12
C LEU A 58 15.18 -66.45 50.12
N ILE A 59 14.00 -65.87 50.34
CA ILE A 59 12.98 -66.42 51.26
C ILE A 59 12.44 -67.72 50.71
N GLU A 60 12.14 -67.77 49.40
CA GLU A 60 11.71 -69.04 48.74
C GLU A 60 12.69 -70.17 48.97
N LYS A 61 13.99 -69.92 48.77
CA LYS A 61 15.04 -70.92 49.01
C LYS A 61 15.01 -71.40 50.48
N LYS A 62 14.84 -70.45 51.41
CA LYS A 62 14.74 -70.80 52.86
C LYS A 62 13.46 -71.53 53.19
N VAL A 63 12.34 -71.24 52.55
CA VAL A 63 11.10 -72.02 52.68
C VAL A 63 11.31 -73.44 52.26
N LYS A 64 11.93 -73.69 51.09
CA LYS A 64 12.23 -75.07 50.58
C LYS A 64 13.24 -75.83 51.42
N GLU A 65 14.25 -75.10 51.99
CA GLU A 65 15.23 -75.78 52.88
C GLU A 65 14.62 -76.14 54.22
N ASN A 66 13.49 -75.58 54.64
CA ASN A 66 12.90 -75.82 55.99
C ASN A 66 11.46 -76.30 55.92
N GLU A 67 11.04 -77.01 54.86
CA GLU A 67 9.66 -77.52 54.68
C GLU A 67 9.16 -78.29 55.90
N GLU A 68 9.95 -79.28 56.43
CA GLU A 68 9.55 -80.07 57.59
C GLU A 68 9.37 -79.24 58.88
N ALA A 69 10.18 -78.21 59.06
CA ALA A 69 10.05 -77.33 60.23
C ALA A 69 8.79 -76.43 60.14
N ILE A 70 8.41 -76.02 58.93
CA ILE A 70 7.19 -75.28 58.69
C ILE A 70 5.94 -76.08 58.96
N PHE A 71 5.93 -77.43 58.59
CA PHE A 71 4.83 -78.35 58.94
C PHE A 71 4.69 -78.57 60.43
N ARG A 72 5.77 -78.44 61.21
CA ARG A 72 5.76 -78.47 62.68
C ARG A 72 5.38 -77.12 63.33
N GLY A 73 4.91 -76.13 62.52
CA GLY A 73 4.49 -74.81 62.98
C GLY A 73 5.63 -73.85 63.22
N ARG A 74 6.88 -74.14 62.85
CA ARG A 74 8.02 -73.19 62.93
C ARG A 74 8.06 -72.35 61.68
N LEU A 75 7.56 -71.12 61.78
CA LEU A 75 7.60 -70.12 60.70
C LEU A 75 9.00 -69.56 60.46
N ILE A 76 9.31 -69.24 59.21
CA ILE A 76 10.52 -68.51 58.85
C ILE A 76 10.37 -67.08 59.32
N PRO A 77 11.33 -66.46 60.01
CA PRO A 77 11.25 -65.03 60.44
C PRO A 77 11.48 -64.13 59.27
N ILE A 78 10.46 -63.95 58.39
CA ILE A 78 10.49 -63.10 57.17
C ILE A 78 10.91 -61.72 57.49
N HIS A 79 10.48 -61.17 58.62
CA HIS A 79 10.81 -59.81 59.10
C HIS A 79 12.33 -59.57 59.21
N ARG A 80 13.14 -60.58 59.37
CA ARG A 80 14.61 -60.49 59.38
C ARG A 80 15.20 -60.26 58.00
N TYR A 81 14.50 -60.64 56.96
CA TYR A 81 14.92 -60.41 55.56
C TYR A 81 14.36 -59.09 55.04
N ASN A 82 13.09 -58.83 55.27
CA ASN A 82 12.46 -57.61 54.90
C ASN A 82 11.12 -57.43 55.66
N GLU A 83 10.96 -56.27 56.37
CA GLU A 83 9.76 -55.95 57.16
C GLU A 83 8.49 -55.77 56.33
N LYS A 84 8.64 -55.51 55.03
CA LYS A 84 7.51 -55.29 54.11
C LYS A 84 7.01 -56.50 53.37
N ILE A 85 7.66 -57.62 53.56
CA ILE A 85 7.25 -58.93 53.01
C ILE A 85 6.45 -59.66 54.04
N GLN A 86 5.28 -60.08 53.70
CA GLN A 86 4.36 -60.85 54.53
C GLN A 86 4.31 -62.28 54.04
N GLY A 87 4.09 -63.25 54.97
CA GLY A 87 4.00 -64.64 54.64
C GLY A 87 2.91 -65.36 55.37
N GLU A 88 2.16 -66.19 54.64
CA GLU A 88 1.06 -67.01 55.17
C GLU A 88 1.20 -68.40 54.60
N VAL A 89 0.93 -69.37 55.46
CA VAL A 89 0.82 -70.79 55.05
C VAL A 89 -0.65 -71.21 55.01
N VAL A 90 -1.09 -71.66 53.87
CA VAL A 90 -2.46 -72.06 53.63
C VAL A 90 -2.51 -73.55 53.19
N ASP A 91 -3.60 -74.23 53.43
CA ASP A 91 -3.84 -75.54 52.90
C ASP A 91 -4.18 -75.51 51.38
N ILE A 92 -4.36 -76.65 50.75
CA ILE A 92 -4.69 -76.80 49.33
C ILE A 92 -6.06 -76.12 49.00
N SER A 93 -6.95 -75.97 50.00
CA SER A 93 -8.23 -75.32 49.86
C SER A 93 -8.15 -73.76 50.01
N GLY A 94 -6.99 -73.28 50.40
CA GLY A 94 -6.77 -71.82 50.68
C GLY A 94 -7.12 -71.41 52.12
N LYS A 95 -7.33 -72.37 53.02
CA LYS A 95 -7.61 -72.16 54.42
C LYS A 95 -6.30 -71.86 55.16
N HIS A 96 -6.28 -70.81 55.98
CA HIS A 96 -5.13 -70.42 56.81
C HIS A 96 -4.69 -71.52 57.77
N LEU A 97 -3.40 -71.80 57.79
CA LEU A 97 -2.76 -72.72 58.71
C LEU A 97 -1.82 -71.99 59.66
N TYR A 98 -0.89 -71.22 59.19
CA TYR A 98 0.12 -70.51 59.96
C TYR A 98 0.53 -69.18 59.34
N GLY A 99 1.03 -68.28 60.10
CA GLY A 99 1.57 -66.98 59.63
C GLY A 99 0.64 -65.79 59.76
N GLU A 100 0.85 -64.75 58.92
CA GLU A 100 0.01 -63.58 58.91
C GLU A 100 -1.31 -63.88 58.21
N GLN A 101 -2.43 -63.84 58.92
CA GLN A 101 -3.74 -64.17 58.37
C GLN A 101 -4.24 -63.07 57.42
N GLY A 102 -4.84 -63.46 56.28
CA GLY A 102 -5.51 -62.54 55.36
C GLY A 102 -4.64 -62.09 54.22
N ILE A 103 -3.54 -62.75 53.92
CA ILE A 103 -2.74 -62.49 52.71
C ILE A 103 -3.48 -62.97 51.47
N VAL A 104 -4.16 -64.14 51.63
CA VAL A 104 -4.94 -64.76 50.58
C VAL A 104 -6.43 -64.55 50.83
N ASP A 105 -7.15 -63.89 49.90
CA ASP A 105 -8.61 -63.85 49.90
C ASP A 105 -9.12 -65.29 49.60
N GLY A 106 -9.98 -65.87 50.45
CA GLY A 106 -10.41 -67.26 50.47
C GLY A 106 -11.08 -67.86 49.22
N GLN A 107 -10.89 -67.33 48.06
CA GLN A 107 -11.42 -67.82 46.77
C GLN A 107 -10.34 -68.18 45.73
N VAL A 108 -9.07 -68.26 46.13
CA VAL A 108 -7.98 -68.53 45.19
C VAL A 108 -7.84 -70.08 45.09
N ASP A 109 -8.11 -70.69 43.92
CA ASP A 109 -7.86 -72.09 43.61
C ASP A 109 -6.34 -72.33 43.59
N MET A 110 -5.80 -72.89 44.70
CA MET A 110 -4.36 -73.08 44.89
C MET A 110 -3.74 -73.94 43.82
N SER A 111 -4.50 -74.86 43.22
CA SER A 111 -3.99 -75.78 42.18
C SER A 111 -3.55 -75.02 40.90
N LYS A 112 -4.12 -73.84 40.65
CA LYS A 112 -3.82 -73.00 39.46
C LYS A 112 -2.69 -71.97 39.67
N VAL A 113 -2.35 -71.68 40.90
CA VAL A 113 -1.41 -70.61 41.25
C VAL A 113 -0.08 -71.11 41.82
N ILE A 114 0.04 -72.32 42.17
CA ILE A 114 1.27 -72.95 42.67
C ILE A 114 2.41 -72.73 41.68
N ASN A 115 3.59 -72.40 42.21
CA ASN A 115 4.79 -72.01 41.44
C ASN A 115 4.60 -70.85 40.49
N ARG A 116 3.61 -70.02 40.73
CA ARG A 116 3.39 -68.77 39.91
C ARG A 116 3.56 -67.52 40.77
N GLU A 117 3.91 -66.45 40.08
CA GLU A 117 3.82 -65.13 40.63
C GLU A 117 2.59 -64.45 40.06
N ILE A 118 1.80 -63.82 40.92
CA ILE A 118 0.61 -63.09 40.52
C ILE A 118 0.76 -61.66 41.04
N VAL A 119 0.61 -60.69 40.14
CA VAL A 119 0.55 -59.28 40.50
C VAL A 119 -0.91 -58.83 40.64
N LYS A 120 -1.30 -58.46 41.87
CA LYS A 120 -2.66 -57.96 42.15
C LYS A 120 -2.57 -56.61 42.86
N GLY A 121 -3.02 -55.55 42.15
CA GLY A 121 -2.87 -54.19 42.66
C GLY A 121 -1.41 -53.75 42.81
N SER A 122 -1.04 -53.28 43.97
CA SER A 122 0.33 -52.83 44.30
C SER A 122 1.18 -53.93 44.99
N TYR A 123 0.83 -55.20 44.84
CA TYR A 123 1.51 -56.31 45.46
C TYR A 123 1.78 -57.43 44.45
N VAL A 124 2.92 -58.15 44.67
CA VAL A 124 3.23 -59.36 44.04
C VAL A 124 3.03 -60.50 45.06
N TYR A 125 2.39 -61.52 44.61
CA TYR A 125 2.14 -62.77 45.38
C TYR A 125 2.91 -63.93 44.77
N ARG A 126 3.71 -64.62 45.57
CA ARG A 126 4.44 -65.80 45.14
C ARG A 126 3.94 -67.04 45.93
N PHE A 127 3.54 -68.05 45.23
CA PHE A 127 2.94 -69.26 45.78
C PHE A 127 3.93 -70.44 45.76
N ILE A 128 4.50 -70.81 46.89
CA ILE A 128 5.55 -71.83 47.03
C ILE A 128 4.90 -73.11 47.61
N PRO A 129 4.91 -74.20 46.83
CA PRO A 129 4.34 -75.50 47.32
C PRO A 129 5.19 -76.07 48.45
N LEU A 130 4.54 -76.55 49.52
CA LEU A 130 5.18 -77.32 50.57
C LEU A 130 4.79 -78.79 50.42
N LYS A 131 5.81 -79.66 50.36
CA LYS A 131 5.63 -81.09 50.17
C LYS A 131 5.87 -81.87 51.45
N HIS A 132 4.98 -82.81 51.73
CA HIS A 132 5.16 -83.82 52.79
C HIS A 132 4.79 -85.20 52.20
N ASP A 133 5.65 -86.21 52.39
CA ASP A 133 5.50 -87.52 51.79
C ASP A 133 5.30 -87.50 50.24
N ASN A 134 6.03 -86.63 49.56
CA ASN A 134 6.00 -86.48 48.11
C ASN A 134 4.68 -85.85 47.54
N ALA A 135 3.73 -85.46 48.41
CA ALA A 135 2.48 -84.80 48.03
C ALA A 135 2.46 -83.38 48.50
N ILE A 136 1.88 -82.43 47.71
CA ILE A 136 1.69 -81.08 48.12
C ILE A 136 0.53 -81.04 49.15
N GLN A 137 0.83 -80.62 50.36
CA GLN A 137 -0.17 -80.58 51.44
C GLN A 137 -0.50 -79.08 51.84
N ALA A 138 0.41 -78.14 51.58
CA ALA A 138 0.20 -76.74 51.90
C ALA A 138 0.93 -75.87 50.87
N VAL A 139 0.61 -74.59 50.88
CA VAL A 139 1.25 -73.56 50.05
C VAL A 139 1.71 -72.38 50.91
N TYR A 140 2.99 -72.04 50.83
CA TYR A 140 3.52 -70.85 51.46
C TYR A 140 3.31 -69.64 50.51
N VAL A 141 2.54 -68.64 50.93
CA VAL A 141 2.23 -67.46 50.10
C VAL A 141 3.04 -66.28 50.63
N LEU A 142 3.86 -65.77 49.80
CA LEU A 142 4.61 -64.52 50.10
C LEU A 142 3.94 -63.37 49.37
N LYS A 143 3.70 -62.27 50.08
CA LYS A 143 3.17 -61.02 49.58
C LYS A 143 4.23 -59.94 49.74
N ALA A 144 4.63 -59.33 48.65
CA ALA A 144 5.59 -58.27 48.65
C ALA A 144 5.03 -57.04 47.87
N PRO A 145 5.37 -55.82 48.25
CA PRO A 145 4.99 -54.63 47.47
C PRO A 145 5.60 -54.67 46.05
N PHE A 146 4.78 -54.33 45.06
CA PHE A 146 5.17 -54.23 43.65
C PHE A 146 4.90 -52.83 43.14
N GLY A 147 5.96 -52.15 42.67
CA GLY A 147 5.86 -50.78 42.16
C GLY A 147 6.93 -49.87 42.76
N PHE A 148 6.95 -48.64 42.33
CA PHE A 148 7.83 -47.63 42.92
C PHE A 148 7.35 -47.31 44.35
N ILE A 149 8.08 -47.77 45.33
CA ILE A 149 7.78 -47.46 46.72
C ILE A 149 8.41 -46.08 46.99
N ILE A 150 7.56 -45.07 47.03
CA ILE A 150 7.93 -43.76 47.56
C ILE A 150 7.98 -43.89 49.08
N ASN A 151 9.18 -44.10 49.60
CA ASN A 151 9.39 -44.11 51.06
C ASN A 151 9.25 -42.67 51.56
N ASN A 152 8.84 -42.45 52.81
CA ASN A 152 8.70 -41.12 53.38
C ASN A 152 10.00 -40.28 53.29
N GLN A 153 11.17 -40.92 53.26
CA GLN A 153 12.46 -40.29 53.08
C GLN A 153 12.70 -39.71 51.68
N ASN A 154 12.13 -40.32 50.63
CA ASN A 154 12.37 -39.92 49.22
C ASN A 154 11.14 -39.32 48.53
N ARG A 155 10.09 -39.05 49.32
CA ARG A 155 8.83 -38.52 48.80
C ARG A 155 8.99 -37.16 48.12
N LEU A 156 9.81 -36.27 48.66
CA LEU A 156 10.10 -34.96 48.11
C LEU A 156 10.86 -35.07 46.79
N GLU A 157 11.86 -35.91 46.69
CA GLU A 157 12.64 -36.11 45.45
C GLU A 157 11.79 -36.65 44.32
N ALA A 158 10.94 -37.66 44.62
CA ALA A 158 10.01 -38.21 43.62
C ALA A 158 9.01 -37.14 43.14
N VAL A 159 8.42 -36.38 44.04
CA VAL A 159 7.51 -35.27 43.67
C VAL A 159 8.21 -34.21 42.83
N LEU A 160 9.43 -33.84 43.11
CA LEU A 160 10.23 -32.89 42.32
C LEU A 160 10.52 -33.43 40.94
N ILE A 161 10.90 -34.68 40.79
CA ILE A 161 11.15 -35.32 39.51
C ILE A 161 9.88 -35.30 38.63
N TYR A 162 8.72 -35.67 39.19
CA TYR A 162 7.45 -35.61 38.47
C TYR A 162 7.06 -34.17 38.13
N ALA A 163 7.23 -33.24 39.06
CA ALA A 163 6.96 -31.81 38.83
C ALA A 163 7.79 -31.27 37.64
N VAL A 164 9.11 -31.56 37.63
CA VAL A 164 9.98 -31.16 36.50
C VAL A 164 9.53 -31.82 35.20
N MET A 165 9.16 -33.08 35.23
CA MET A 165 8.71 -33.80 34.04
C MET A 165 7.45 -33.19 33.43
N PHE A 166 6.45 -32.81 34.24
CA PHE A 166 5.20 -32.24 33.75
C PHE A 166 5.29 -30.74 33.46
N ILE A 167 6.05 -29.97 34.22
CA ILE A 167 6.12 -28.50 34.11
C ILE A 167 7.13 -28.06 33.08
N SER A 168 8.24 -28.79 32.86
CA SER A 168 9.31 -28.37 31.94
C SER A 168 8.85 -28.13 30.49
N PRO A 169 7.97 -28.93 29.85
CA PRO A 169 7.50 -28.64 28.50
C PRO A 169 6.72 -27.33 28.40
N LEU A 170 5.93 -27.02 29.43
CA LEU A 170 5.17 -25.77 29.48
C LEU A 170 6.11 -24.55 29.60
N ILE A 171 7.12 -24.65 30.45
CA ILE A 171 8.13 -23.60 30.60
C ILE A 171 8.88 -23.38 29.29
N PHE A 172 9.36 -24.43 28.66
CA PHE A 172 10.07 -24.34 27.36
C PHE A 172 9.16 -23.75 26.30
N PHE A 173 7.89 -24.14 26.23
CA PHE A 173 6.93 -23.58 25.29
C PHE A 173 6.78 -22.08 25.46
N ILE A 174 6.58 -21.60 26.68
CA ILE A 174 6.43 -20.18 27.01
C ILE A 174 7.72 -19.40 26.66
N VAL A 175 8.88 -19.92 27.04
CA VAL A 175 10.18 -19.25 26.77
C VAL A 175 10.44 -19.14 25.27
N TYR A 176 10.26 -20.22 24.52
CA TYR A 176 10.46 -20.20 23.07
C TYR A 176 9.39 -19.36 22.35
N LEU A 177 8.14 -19.38 22.83
CA LEU A 177 7.08 -18.53 22.30
C LEU A 177 7.46 -17.04 22.44
N ILE A 178 7.87 -16.60 23.62
CA ILE A 178 8.30 -15.22 23.86
C ILE A 178 9.52 -14.87 22.99
N PHE A 179 10.52 -15.74 22.94
CA PHE A 179 11.75 -15.52 22.19
C PHE A 179 11.49 -15.36 20.69
N PHE A 180 10.80 -16.31 20.06
CA PHE A 180 10.54 -16.26 18.62
C PHE A 180 9.54 -15.16 18.24
N THR A 181 8.53 -14.91 19.07
CA THR A 181 7.58 -13.81 18.86
C THR A 181 8.26 -12.45 18.94
N SER A 182 9.14 -12.22 19.93
CA SER A 182 9.91 -10.98 20.03
C SER A 182 10.79 -10.73 18.81
N ARG A 183 11.40 -11.80 18.28
CA ARG A 183 12.21 -11.71 17.05
C ARG A 183 11.37 -11.38 15.82
N LEU A 184 10.20 -11.98 15.69
CA LEU A 184 9.25 -11.69 14.59
C LEU A 184 8.74 -10.25 14.71
N TYR A 185 8.34 -9.82 15.91
CA TYR A 185 7.88 -8.46 16.18
C TYR A 185 8.91 -7.40 15.75
N LYS A 186 10.18 -7.53 16.17
CA LYS A 186 11.24 -6.60 15.78
C LYS A 186 11.40 -6.50 14.27
N SER A 187 11.27 -7.62 13.56
CA SER A 187 11.38 -7.65 12.10
C SER A 187 10.19 -7.01 11.38
N LEU A 188 8.96 -7.11 11.92
CA LEU A 188 7.76 -6.47 11.39
C LEU A 188 7.76 -4.97 11.71
N PHE A 189 8.07 -4.63 12.96
CA PHE A 189 8.08 -3.25 13.42
C PHE A 189 9.06 -2.36 12.66
N HIS A 190 10.20 -2.91 12.24
CA HIS A 190 11.15 -2.17 11.40
C HIS A 190 10.52 -1.70 10.08
N ASN A 191 9.75 -2.57 9.40
CA ASN A 191 9.07 -2.20 8.16
C ASN A 191 7.98 -1.14 8.39
N VAL A 192 7.23 -1.26 9.49
CA VAL A 192 6.20 -0.26 9.86
C VAL A 192 6.85 1.09 10.17
N LYS A 193 7.99 1.09 10.87
CA LYS A 193 8.72 2.33 11.17
C LYS A 193 9.18 3.07 9.92
N LEU A 194 9.66 2.35 8.89
CA LEU A 194 10.02 2.96 7.61
C LEU A 194 8.81 3.62 6.91
N LEU A 195 7.62 2.99 6.97
CA LEU A 195 6.40 3.57 6.42
C LEU A 195 5.93 4.80 7.20
N LEU A 196 6.05 4.79 8.54
CA LEU A 196 5.74 5.95 9.37
C LEU A 196 6.68 7.13 9.04
N GLN A 197 7.98 6.89 8.91
CA GLN A 197 8.93 7.92 8.48
C GLN A 197 8.59 8.49 7.11
N ALA A 198 8.17 7.63 6.17
CA ALA A 198 7.70 8.07 4.86
C ALA A 198 6.46 8.96 4.96
N SER A 199 5.52 8.61 5.83
CA SER A 199 4.33 9.44 6.10
C SER A 199 4.70 10.81 6.68
N ASP A 200 5.69 10.88 7.59
CA ASP A 200 6.17 12.13 8.16
C ASP A 200 6.82 13.04 7.10
N HIS A 201 7.58 12.45 6.14
CA HIS A 201 8.11 13.21 5.00
C HIS A 201 6.99 13.79 4.13
N ILE A 202 5.95 13.01 3.82
CA ILE A 202 4.79 13.50 3.07
C ILE A 202 4.10 14.63 3.83
N ALA A 203 3.86 14.48 5.13
CA ALA A 203 3.22 15.48 5.98
C ALA A 203 4.01 16.80 6.05
N SER A 204 5.34 16.72 5.95
CA SER A 204 6.23 17.90 5.91
C SER A 204 6.37 18.52 4.51
N GLY A 205 5.69 18.01 3.50
CA GLY A 205 5.77 18.48 2.12
C GLY A 205 7.04 18.08 1.37
N ASN A 206 7.82 17.15 1.92
CA ASN A 206 9.00 16.62 1.24
C ASN A 206 8.59 15.41 0.41
N PHE A 207 8.56 15.55 -0.91
CA PHE A 207 8.23 14.49 -1.87
C PHE A 207 9.47 13.93 -2.60
N ASP A 208 10.69 14.44 -2.31
CA ASP A 208 11.94 14.03 -2.95
C ASP A 208 12.57 12.83 -2.24
N PHE A 209 11.78 11.78 -2.03
CA PHE A 209 12.28 10.53 -1.45
C PHE A 209 11.50 9.34 -2.02
N GLN A 210 12.07 8.15 -1.81
CA GLN A 210 11.43 6.88 -2.14
C GLN A 210 11.51 5.93 -0.96
N VAL A 211 10.41 5.27 -0.67
CA VAL A 211 10.38 4.18 0.31
C VAL A 211 11.13 2.99 -0.28
N SER A 212 12.14 2.49 0.43
CA SER A 212 12.96 1.35 0.01
C SER A 212 13.35 0.48 1.20
N GLY A 213 13.82 -0.74 0.92
CA GLY A 213 14.37 -1.64 1.96
C GLY A 213 13.34 -2.54 2.63
N LEU A 214 12.09 -2.56 2.21
CA LEU A 214 11.08 -3.50 2.70
C LEU A 214 11.34 -4.90 2.14
N LYS A 215 11.27 -5.93 3.00
CA LYS A 215 11.81 -7.27 2.65
C LYS A 215 10.75 -8.35 2.40
N ARG A 216 9.47 -8.11 2.68
CA ARG A 216 8.39 -9.08 2.52
C ARG A 216 7.48 -8.68 1.37
N LYS A 217 6.91 -9.67 0.69
CA LYS A 217 6.06 -9.46 -0.50
C LYS A 217 4.90 -8.50 -0.22
N GLU A 218 4.28 -8.62 0.94
CA GLU A 218 3.18 -7.76 1.35
C GLU A 218 3.65 -6.31 1.56
N PHE A 219 4.79 -6.12 2.21
CA PHE A 219 5.37 -4.80 2.43
C PHE A 219 5.94 -4.18 1.15
N ILE A 220 6.48 -5.00 0.22
CA ILE A 220 6.94 -4.52 -1.09
C ILE A 220 5.75 -3.96 -1.89
N LYS A 221 4.59 -4.62 -1.88
CA LYS A 221 3.38 -4.09 -2.53
C LYS A 221 2.96 -2.74 -1.93
N ILE A 222 3.02 -2.61 -0.60
CA ILE A 222 2.74 -1.34 0.08
C ILE A 222 3.77 -0.29 -0.33
N GLN A 223 5.06 -0.63 -0.38
CA GLN A 223 6.14 0.24 -0.85
C GLN A 223 5.87 0.78 -2.25
N ASP A 224 5.52 -0.10 -3.20
CA ASP A 224 5.25 0.28 -4.58
C ASP A 224 4.03 1.21 -4.67
N SER A 225 2.96 0.90 -3.93
CA SER A 225 1.77 1.76 -3.85
C SER A 225 2.08 3.13 -3.22
N PHE A 226 2.91 3.16 -2.16
CA PHE A 226 3.37 4.40 -1.54
C PHE A 226 4.20 5.26 -2.49
N ASN A 227 5.16 4.66 -3.19
CA ASN A 227 5.99 5.38 -4.16
C ASN A 227 5.17 5.93 -5.34
N THR A 228 4.17 5.18 -5.81
CA THR A 228 3.23 5.67 -6.83
C THR A 228 2.43 6.88 -6.32
N MET A 229 1.94 6.82 -5.09
CA MET A 229 1.22 7.92 -4.45
C MET A 229 2.12 9.16 -4.27
N ILE A 230 3.36 8.99 -3.82
CA ILE A 230 4.34 10.09 -3.67
C ILE A 230 4.58 10.77 -5.01
N SER A 231 4.79 9.98 -6.08
CA SER A 231 5.00 10.52 -7.43
C SER A 231 3.80 11.32 -7.94
N ALA A 232 2.58 10.81 -7.72
CA ALA A 232 1.36 11.50 -8.11
C ALA A 232 1.15 12.81 -7.32
N LEU A 233 1.43 12.79 -6.01
CA LEU A 233 1.36 14.00 -5.17
C LEU A 233 2.40 15.05 -5.60
N LYS A 234 3.64 14.63 -5.88
CA LYS A 234 4.69 15.50 -6.37
C LYS A 234 4.26 16.20 -7.67
N GLU A 235 3.80 15.42 -8.64
CA GLU A 235 3.30 15.95 -9.91
C GLU A 235 2.14 16.95 -9.72
N MET A 236 1.21 16.64 -8.82
CA MET A 236 0.09 17.52 -8.50
C MET A 236 0.55 18.84 -7.90
N VAL A 237 1.49 18.81 -6.94
CA VAL A 237 2.05 20.02 -6.30
C VAL A 237 2.82 20.86 -7.31
N GLU A 238 3.62 20.23 -8.18
CA GLU A 238 4.35 20.95 -9.24
C GLU A 238 3.39 21.62 -10.24
N ARG A 239 2.31 20.93 -10.63
CA ARG A 239 1.25 21.51 -11.49
C ARG A 239 0.56 22.70 -10.80
N LEU A 240 0.20 22.56 -9.52
CA LEU A 240 -0.42 23.65 -8.76
C LEU A 240 0.50 24.85 -8.63
N ALA A 241 1.79 24.64 -8.33
CA ALA A 241 2.77 25.71 -8.25
C ALA A 241 2.90 26.46 -9.60
N LYS A 242 2.99 25.71 -10.71
CA LYS A 242 3.04 26.27 -12.06
C LYS A 242 1.79 27.11 -12.38
N THR A 243 0.61 26.59 -12.07
CA THR A 243 -0.66 27.31 -12.30
C THR A 243 -0.75 28.58 -11.45
N ASP A 244 -0.27 28.55 -10.20
CA ASP A 244 -0.24 29.72 -9.33
C ASP A 244 0.72 30.79 -9.84
N ASP A 245 1.89 30.42 -10.32
CA ASP A 245 2.87 31.33 -10.92
C ASP A 245 2.35 31.91 -12.22
N GLU A 246 1.71 31.12 -13.08
CA GLU A 246 1.03 31.64 -14.29
C GLU A 246 -0.06 32.66 -13.92
N ARG A 247 -0.86 32.38 -12.88
CA ARG A 247 -1.89 33.29 -12.39
C ARG A 247 -1.30 34.63 -11.85
N LYS A 248 -0.19 34.55 -11.08
CA LYS A 248 0.49 35.75 -10.56
C LYS A 248 1.04 36.60 -11.69
N MET A 249 1.69 35.98 -12.67
CA MET A 249 2.18 36.69 -13.86
C MET A 249 1.03 37.37 -14.62
N MET A 250 -0.10 36.67 -14.76
CA MET A 250 -1.30 37.19 -15.38
C MET A 250 -1.80 38.48 -14.70
N VAL A 251 -1.99 38.45 -13.38
CA VAL A 251 -2.46 39.60 -12.61
C VAL A 251 -1.49 40.79 -12.75
N SER A 252 -0.19 40.52 -12.68
CA SER A 252 0.85 41.55 -12.81
C SER A 252 0.83 42.20 -14.20
N SER A 253 0.69 41.42 -15.27
CA SER A 253 0.62 41.89 -16.64
C SER A 253 -0.62 42.77 -16.90
N ILE A 254 -1.79 42.28 -16.40
CA ILE A 254 -3.05 43.06 -16.50
C ILE A 254 -2.92 44.40 -15.82
N ALA A 255 -2.38 44.43 -14.59
CA ALA A 255 -2.21 45.69 -13.85
C ALA A 255 -1.30 46.70 -14.60
N HIS A 256 -0.23 46.17 -15.23
CA HIS A 256 0.66 47.00 -16.06
C HIS A 256 -0.06 47.55 -17.29
N ASP A 257 -0.81 46.70 -18.00
CA ASP A 257 -1.46 47.07 -19.26
C ASP A 257 -2.68 47.97 -19.06
N ILE A 258 -3.31 47.99 -17.89
CA ILE A 258 -4.32 48.96 -17.47
C ILE A 258 -3.66 50.29 -17.08
N ARG A 259 -2.53 50.27 -16.38
CA ARG A 259 -1.87 51.46 -15.89
C ARG A 259 -1.39 52.37 -17.05
N THR A 260 -0.87 51.80 -18.12
CA THR A 260 -0.33 52.52 -19.27
C THR A 260 -1.37 53.44 -19.93
N PRO A 261 -2.53 52.95 -20.42
CA PRO A 261 -3.55 53.85 -21.02
C PRO A 261 -4.15 54.83 -20.00
N LEU A 262 -4.27 54.42 -18.72
CA LEU A 262 -4.77 55.30 -17.66
C LEU A 262 -3.85 56.50 -17.44
N THR A 263 -2.53 56.25 -17.39
CA THR A 263 -1.52 57.33 -17.27
C THR A 263 -1.58 58.29 -18.45
N VAL A 264 -1.76 57.76 -19.68
CA VAL A 264 -1.91 58.62 -20.88
C VAL A 264 -3.18 59.46 -20.79
N ILE A 265 -4.33 58.87 -20.37
CA ILE A 265 -5.59 59.61 -20.20
C ILE A 265 -5.41 60.72 -19.17
N GLN A 266 -4.82 60.42 -18.01
CA GLN A 266 -4.56 61.39 -16.96
C GLN A 266 -3.69 62.53 -17.49
N GLY A 267 -2.55 62.25 -18.16
CA GLY A 267 -1.67 63.20 -18.72
C GLY A 267 -2.34 64.16 -19.79
N GLN A 268 -3.26 63.52 -20.60
CA GLN A 268 -4.02 64.37 -21.56
C GLN A 268 -5.03 65.29 -20.87
N ILE A 269 -5.66 64.81 -19.79
CA ILE A 269 -6.57 65.69 -18.99
C ILE A 269 -5.81 66.82 -18.33
N ASP A 270 -4.63 66.52 -17.73
CA ASP A 270 -3.78 67.52 -17.11
C ASP A 270 -3.36 68.58 -18.14
N LEU A 271 -2.92 68.14 -19.33
CA LEU A 271 -2.59 69.06 -20.44
C LEU A 271 -3.77 69.91 -20.87
N ILE A 272 -4.97 69.40 -20.99
CA ILE A 272 -6.18 70.13 -21.33
C ILE A 272 -6.47 71.18 -20.23
N GLN A 273 -6.30 70.85 -18.96
CA GLN A 273 -6.51 71.78 -17.85
C GLN A 273 -5.52 72.89 -17.84
N ASP A 274 -4.24 72.68 -18.12
CA ASP A 274 -3.18 73.67 -18.14
C ASP A 274 -3.30 74.58 -19.34
N LEU A 275 -3.56 74.04 -20.52
CA LEU A 275 -3.60 74.76 -21.78
C LEU A 275 -4.95 75.43 -22.07
N ARG A 276 -6.01 75.09 -21.33
CA ARG A 276 -7.36 75.67 -21.49
C ARG A 276 -7.40 77.23 -21.35
N LYS A 277 -6.37 77.83 -20.74
CA LYS A 277 -6.25 79.27 -20.53
C LYS A 277 -5.65 79.98 -21.73
N LEU A 278 -5.17 79.26 -22.75
CA LEU A 278 -4.61 79.83 -23.96
C LEU A 278 -5.71 80.11 -24.99
N ASP A 279 -5.72 81.33 -25.58
CA ASP A 279 -6.61 81.64 -26.69
C ASP A 279 -6.25 80.77 -27.90
N HIS A 280 -7.28 80.11 -28.49
CA HIS A 280 -7.19 79.18 -29.63
C HIS A 280 -6.60 77.76 -29.34
N PHE A 281 -6.63 77.23 -28.10
CA PHE A 281 -6.22 75.87 -27.83
C PHE A 281 -7.25 74.84 -28.37
N ASP A 282 -6.81 74.06 -29.37
CA ASP A 282 -7.65 72.95 -29.92
C ASP A 282 -7.60 71.73 -29.01
N VAL A 283 -8.71 71.44 -28.35
CA VAL A 283 -8.87 70.29 -27.43
C VAL A 283 -9.08 68.93 -28.19
N THR A 284 -9.48 69.01 -29.47
CA THR A 284 -9.92 67.85 -30.26
C THR A 284 -8.89 66.73 -30.33
N PRO A 285 -7.58 66.97 -30.61
CA PRO A 285 -6.58 65.91 -30.68
C PRO A 285 -6.39 65.20 -29.35
N HIS A 286 -6.48 65.93 -28.24
CA HIS A 286 -6.35 65.36 -26.88
C HIS A 286 -7.53 64.51 -26.52
N LEU A 287 -8.74 64.91 -26.87
CA LEU A 287 -9.95 64.09 -26.69
C LEU A 287 -9.91 62.78 -27.52
N GLU A 288 -9.36 62.85 -28.74
CA GLU A 288 -9.16 61.67 -29.57
C GLU A 288 -8.19 60.69 -28.92
N ILE A 289 -7.09 61.15 -28.32
CA ILE A 289 -6.12 60.31 -27.60
C ILE A 289 -6.80 59.68 -26.39
N ILE A 290 -7.60 60.42 -25.62
CA ILE A 290 -8.38 59.89 -24.49
C ILE A 290 -9.33 58.83 -24.97
N ARG A 291 -10.15 59.10 -26.00
CA ARG A 291 -11.12 58.16 -26.58
C ARG A 291 -10.46 56.88 -27.01
N LYS A 292 -9.31 56.97 -27.70
CA LYS A 292 -8.54 55.81 -28.16
C LYS A 292 -8.04 54.94 -26.99
N ASN A 293 -7.60 55.55 -25.89
CA ASN A 293 -7.10 54.81 -24.72
C ASN A 293 -8.25 54.24 -23.88
N CYS A 294 -9.41 54.93 -23.79
CA CYS A 294 -10.62 54.34 -23.22
C CYS A 294 -11.06 53.09 -24.00
N GLY A 295 -11.09 53.17 -25.36
CA GLY A 295 -11.39 52.02 -26.19
C GLY A 295 -10.45 50.80 -25.97
N LYS A 296 -9.13 51.09 -25.80
CA LYS A 296 -8.16 50.02 -25.43
C LYS A 296 -8.49 49.36 -24.09
N MET A 297 -8.88 50.15 -23.07
CA MET A 297 -9.25 49.62 -21.75
C MET A 297 -10.53 48.78 -21.82
N THR A 298 -11.54 49.22 -22.59
CA THR A 298 -12.76 48.45 -22.82
C THR A 298 -12.43 47.11 -23.46
N MET A 299 -11.63 47.09 -24.54
CA MET A 299 -11.20 45.87 -25.21
C MET A 299 -10.43 44.93 -24.26
N LEU A 300 -9.62 45.50 -23.36
CA LEU A 300 -8.89 44.75 -22.33
C LEU A 300 -9.83 44.04 -21.36
N THR A 301 -10.81 44.78 -20.82
CA THR A 301 -11.81 44.25 -19.89
C THR A 301 -12.70 43.19 -20.55
N ASP A 302 -13.08 43.40 -21.82
CA ASP A 302 -13.85 42.40 -22.59
C ASP A 302 -13.08 41.11 -22.81
N ASN A 303 -11.79 41.22 -23.17
CA ASN A 303 -10.91 40.06 -23.33
C ASN A 303 -10.70 39.32 -22.01
N LEU A 304 -10.58 40.01 -20.88
CA LEU A 304 -10.48 39.41 -19.55
C LEU A 304 -11.77 38.69 -19.15
N SER A 305 -12.91 39.34 -19.39
CA SER A 305 -14.23 38.73 -19.13
C SER A 305 -14.43 37.46 -19.97
N LEU A 306 -14.03 37.51 -21.25
CA LEU A 306 -14.10 36.36 -22.12
C LEU A 306 -13.14 35.25 -21.68
N LEU A 307 -11.90 35.60 -21.31
CA LEU A 307 -10.91 34.69 -20.80
C LEU A 307 -11.45 33.92 -19.58
N TYR A 308 -11.99 34.66 -18.60
CA TYR A 308 -12.60 34.06 -17.40
C TYR A 308 -13.74 33.09 -17.77
N LYS A 309 -14.54 33.42 -18.77
CA LYS A 309 -15.62 32.56 -19.24
C LYS A 309 -15.09 31.28 -19.86
N VAL A 310 -14.10 31.34 -20.79
CA VAL A 310 -13.57 30.17 -21.50
C VAL A 310 -12.59 29.34 -20.67
N GLU A 311 -12.09 29.84 -19.54
CA GLU A 311 -11.30 29.08 -18.58
C GLU A 311 -12.17 28.33 -17.56
N ASN A 312 -13.45 28.64 -17.48
CA ASN A 312 -14.35 27.97 -16.58
C ASN A 312 -14.70 26.58 -17.14
N ASP A 313 -14.55 25.54 -16.32
CA ASP A 313 -14.87 24.15 -16.69
C ASP A 313 -16.37 23.94 -17.07
N HIS A 314 -17.23 24.88 -16.72
CA HIS A 314 -18.65 24.88 -17.09
C HIS A 314 -18.97 25.71 -18.34
N PHE A 315 -17.93 26.20 -19.05
CA PHE A 315 -18.18 26.93 -20.29
C PHE A 315 -18.78 26.01 -21.36
N SER A 316 -19.93 26.36 -21.84
CA SER A 316 -20.60 25.65 -22.94
C SER A 316 -20.76 26.57 -24.13
N LEU A 317 -20.45 26.06 -25.32
CA LEU A 317 -20.67 26.76 -26.58
C LEU A 317 -22.18 26.84 -26.86
N ASN A 318 -22.61 27.97 -27.38
CA ASN A 318 -23.98 28.18 -27.83
C ASN A 318 -24.11 27.79 -29.31
N GLY A 319 -24.25 26.50 -29.60
CA GLY A 319 -24.37 25.98 -30.96
C GLY A 319 -25.66 26.50 -31.63
N LYS A 320 -25.53 27.09 -32.79
CA LYS A 320 -26.63 27.49 -33.67
C LYS A 320 -26.28 27.11 -35.09
N GLU A 321 -27.29 26.98 -35.90
CA GLU A 321 -27.10 26.82 -37.34
C GLU A 321 -26.57 28.12 -37.96
N VAL A 322 -25.39 28.07 -38.54
CA VAL A 322 -24.62 29.23 -39.03
C VAL A 322 -24.18 29.03 -40.45
N ASP A 323 -24.43 30.03 -41.29
CA ASP A 323 -23.84 30.10 -42.61
C ASP A 323 -22.42 30.72 -42.54
N VAL A 324 -21.42 29.84 -42.54
CA VAL A 324 -20.01 30.23 -42.43
C VAL A 324 -19.58 31.07 -43.63
N ARG A 325 -20.14 30.89 -44.84
CA ARG A 325 -19.82 31.70 -46.03
C ARG A 325 -20.25 33.14 -45.84
N GLN A 326 -21.47 33.34 -45.32
CA GLN A 326 -21.99 34.68 -45.04
C GLN A 326 -21.09 35.43 -44.05
N ILE A 327 -20.72 34.77 -42.95
CA ILE A 327 -19.82 35.33 -41.92
C ILE A 327 -18.49 35.75 -42.54
N LEU A 328 -17.91 34.87 -43.36
CA LEU A 328 -16.62 35.16 -44.01
C LEU A 328 -16.72 36.30 -45.02
N GLU A 329 -17.82 36.44 -45.77
CA GLU A 329 -18.06 37.54 -46.66
C GLU A 329 -18.24 38.88 -45.89
N GLU A 330 -18.95 38.89 -44.78
CA GLU A 330 -19.08 40.05 -43.92
C GLU A 330 -17.74 40.47 -43.36
N LYS A 331 -16.94 39.52 -42.90
CA LYS A 331 -15.60 39.75 -42.37
C LYS A 331 -14.63 40.28 -43.46
N LYS A 332 -14.72 39.73 -44.66
CA LYS A 332 -13.94 40.22 -45.81
C LYS A 332 -14.25 41.70 -46.11
N ARG A 333 -15.53 42.11 -46.10
CA ARG A 333 -15.97 43.48 -46.31
C ARG A 333 -15.43 44.41 -45.21
N GLU A 334 -15.56 44.00 -43.95
CA GLU A 334 -15.05 44.75 -42.81
C GLU A 334 -13.54 45.03 -42.93
N ILE A 335 -12.74 43.98 -43.15
CA ILE A 335 -11.27 44.08 -43.27
C ILE A 335 -10.88 44.89 -44.49
N SER A 336 -11.56 44.71 -45.64
CA SER A 336 -11.30 45.45 -46.88
C SER A 336 -11.56 46.96 -46.68
N THR A 337 -12.57 47.33 -45.91
CA THR A 337 -12.85 48.74 -45.57
C THR A 337 -11.75 49.33 -44.68
N MET A 338 -11.20 48.58 -43.72
CA MET A 338 -10.08 49.03 -42.88
C MET A 338 -8.81 49.26 -43.68
N VAL A 339 -8.57 48.45 -44.72
CA VAL A 339 -7.36 48.51 -45.55
C VAL A 339 -7.52 49.46 -46.74
N TYR A 340 -8.73 49.94 -47.04
CA TYR A 340 -9.04 50.77 -48.20
C TYR A 340 -8.11 52.00 -48.32
N HIS A 341 -7.66 52.58 -47.25
CA HIS A 341 -6.69 53.68 -47.21
C HIS A 341 -5.22 53.21 -47.26
N GLN A 342 -4.96 51.91 -47.05
CA GLN A 342 -3.62 51.32 -47.15
C GLN A 342 -3.50 50.53 -48.43
N LYS A 343 -3.34 51.18 -49.59
CA LYS A 343 -3.30 50.60 -50.95
C LYS A 343 -2.25 49.48 -51.18
N SER A 344 -1.51 49.09 -50.15
CA SER A 344 -0.38 48.15 -50.25
C SER A 344 -0.68 46.72 -49.77
N ILE A 345 -1.89 46.44 -49.28
CA ILE A 345 -2.26 45.11 -48.78
C ILE A 345 -3.41 44.56 -49.61
N ASN A 346 -3.20 43.36 -50.18
CA ASN A 346 -4.24 42.59 -50.88
C ASN A 346 -4.89 41.58 -49.90
N ILE A 347 -6.22 41.48 -49.94
CA ILE A 347 -6.98 40.55 -49.09
C ILE A 347 -7.70 39.54 -49.97
N CYS A 348 -7.33 38.26 -49.81
CA CYS A 348 -7.89 37.15 -50.52
C CYS A 348 -8.56 36.14 -49.56
N PHE A 349 -9.84 35.87 -49.81
CA PHE A 349 -10.56 34.78 -49.12
C PHE A 349 -10.92 33.73 -50.14
N ASP A 350 -10.45 32.49 -49.89
CA ASP A 350 -10.70 31.32 -50.71
C ASP A 350 -11.54 30.33 -49.86
N VAL A 351 -12.82 30.20 -50.20
CA VAL A 351 -13.82 29.49 -49.38
C VAL A 351 -14.38 28.33 -50.15
N ASN A 352 -13.98 27.12 -49.78
CA ASN A 352 -14.43 25.87 -50.40
C ASN A 352 -15.15 25.00 -49.37
N LEU A 353 -16.38 25.31 -49.06
CA LEU A 353 -17.22 24.60 -48.12
C LEU A 353 -18.27 23.75 -48.87
N GLN A 354 -18.51 22.54 -48.43
CA GLN A 354 -19.47 21.61 -49.03
C GLN A 354 -20.90 21.82 -48.53
N LYS A 355 -21.04 22.16 -47.22
CA LYS A 355 -22.34 22.46 -46.61
C LYS A 355 -22.72 23.92 -46.72
N SER A 356 -24.02 24.22 -46.69
CA SER A 356 -24.55 25.59 -46.61
C SER A 356 -24.53 26.15 -45.19
N SER A 357 -24.68 25.31 -44.16
CA SER A 357 -24.73 25.67 -42.76
C SER A 357 -24.06 24.65 -41.86
N TYR A 358 -23.60 25.05 -40.72
CA TYR A 358 -22.93 24.24 -39.70
C TYR A 358 -23.45 24.64 -38.28
N ILE A 359 -23.50 23.68 -37.37
CA ILE A 359 -23.86 23.97 -35.98
C ILE A 359 -22.61 24.45 -35.25
N LEU A 360 -22.51 25.74 -34.96
CA LEU A 360 -21.34 26.40 -34.36
C LEU A 360 -21.78 27.51 -33.41
N ASP A 361 -20.87 27.94 -32.53
CA ASP A 361 -21.01 29.20 -31.83
C ASP A 361 -20.44 30.36 -32.69
N GLU A 362 -21.32 31.07 -33.37
CA GLU A 362 -20.99 32.16 -34.26
C GLU A 362 -20.12 33.23 -33.57
N ALA A 363 -20.53 33.67 -32.36
CA ALA A 363 -19.83 34.72 -31.62
C ALA A 363 -18.39 34.31 -31.26
N MET A 364 -18.21 33.05 -30.88
CA MET A 364 -16.88 32.52 -30.56
C MET A 364 -16.02 32.33 -31.83
N LEU A 365 -16.60 31.83 -32.92
CA LEU A 365 -15.89 31.73 -34.21
C LEU A 365 -15.43 33.12 -34.68
N MET A 366 -16.31 34.14 -34.62
CA MET A 366 -15.95 35.50 -34.96
C MET A 366 -14.78 36.04 -34.13
N ARG A 367 -14.74 35.73 -32.83
CA ARG A 367 -13.62 36.12 -31.96
C ARG A 367 -12.30 35.44 -32.36
N VAL A 368 -12.31 34.18 -32.78
CA VAL A 368 -11.13 33.51 -33.30
C VAL A 368 -10.62 34.20 -34.57
N LEU A 369 -11.52 34.45 -35.53
CA LEU A 369 -11.20 35.12 -36.78
C LEU A 369 -10.66 36.55 -36.55
N ASP A 370 -11.29 37.32 -35.65
CA ASP A 370 -10.82 38.66 -35.28
C ASP A 370 -9.39 38.62 -34.74
N ASN A 371 -9.11 37.75 -33.79
CA ASN A 371 -7.78 37.64 -33.20
C ASN A 371 -6.70 37.29 -34.23
N ILE A 372 -7.01 36.41 -35.18
CA ILE A 372 -6.04 35.96 -36.20
C ILE A 372 -5.89 37.05 -37.28
N LEU A 373 -6.99 37.55 -37.85
CA LEU A 373 -6.97 38.50 -38.98
C LEU A 373 -6.42 39.84 -38.56
N TYR A 374 -6.79 40.37 -37.35
CA TYR A 374 -6.21 41.61 -36.85
C TYR A 374 -4.72 41.50 -36.53
N ASN A 375 -4.24 40.34 -36.10
CA ASN A 375 -2.81 40.10 -35.98
C ASN A 375 -2.12 40.13 -37.34
N SER A 376 -2.65 39.47 -38.37
CA SER A 376 -2.10 39.48 -39.72
C SER A 376 -2.08 40.92 -40.30
N LEU A 377 -3.16 41.68 -40.14
CA LEU A 377 -3.21 43.10 -40.56
C LEU A 377 -2.15 43.97 -39.89
N ARG A 378 -1.92 43.73 -38.62
CA ARG A 378 -0.97 44.50 -37.83
C ARG A 378 0.47 44.25 -38.25
N PHE A 379 0.84 43.03 -38.55
CA PHE A 379 2.22 42.65 -38.85
C PHE A 379 2.54 42.71 -40.35
N THR A 380 1.53 42.92 -41.21
CA THR A 380 1.71 43.08 -42.64
C THR A 380 1.63 44.57 -43.02
N LYS A 381 2.74 45.16 -43.47
CA LYS A 381 2.78 46.56 -43.94
C LYS A 381 2.43 46.66 -45.44
N SER A 382 2.79 45.64 -46.22
CA SER A 382 2.53 45.52 -47.65
C SER A 382 2.56 44.04 -48.06
N GLY A 383 1.80 43.70 -49.08
CA GLY A 383 1.72 42.36 -49.61
C GLY A 383 0.32 41.74 -49.55
N GLU A 384 0.18 40.54 -49.03
CA GLU A 384 -1.08 39.80 -49.08
C GLU A 384 -1.44 39.15 -47.73
N ILE A 385 -2.74 39.14 -47.45
CA ILE A 385 -3.32 38.35 -46.37
C ILE A 385 -4.32 37.38 -47.04
N LYS A 386 -4.08 36.09 -46.92
CA LYS A 386 -4.91 35.03 -47.55
C LYS A 386 -5.58 34.21 -46.43
N LEU A 387 -6.91 34.09 -46.47
CA LEU A 387 -7.68 33.18 -45.66
C LEU A 387 -8.23 32.07 -46.56
N GLU A 388 -7.81 30.83 -46.31
CA GLU A 388 -8.31 29.59 -46.97
C GLU A 388 -9.20 28.82 -45.99
N VAL A 389 -10.40 28.45 -46.43
CA VAL A 389 -11.37 27.74 -45.62
C VAL A 389 -11.94 26.55 -46.38
N HIS A 390 -11.89 25.36 -45.80
CA HIS A 390 -12.50 24.18 -46.37
C HIS A 390 -13.04 23.27 -45.25
N ASP A 391 -13.98 22.41 -45.61
CA ASP A 391 -14.50 21.40 -44.72
C ASP A 391 -14.10 20.00 -45.17
N GLU A 392 -13.88 19.14 -44.19
CA GLU A 392 -13.63 17.71 -44.37
C GLU A 392 -14.57 16.88 -43.50
N LYS A 393 -15.14 15.84 -44.07
CA LYS A 393 -15.99 14.89 -43.34
C LYS A 393 -15.19 13.64 -43.04
N GLU A 394 -14.95 13.37 -41.75
CA GLU A 394 -14.25 12.22 -41.25
C GLU A 394 -15.24 11.33 -40.46
N GLY A 395 -15.80 10.32 -41.12
CA GLY A 395 -16.86 9.51 -40.54
C GLY A 395 -18.16 10.29 -40.28
N ASN A 396 -18.56 10.41 -39.04
CA ASN A 396 -19.73 11.20 -38.60
C ASN A 396 -19.37 12.64 -38.19
N GLU A 397 -18.10 12.98 -38.06
CA GLU A 397 -17.65 14.30 -37.67
C GLU A 397 -17.38 15.17 -38.90
N CYS A 398 -17.79 16.42 -38.84
CA CYS A 398 -17.46 17.42 -39.84
C CYS A 398 -16.47 18.42 -39.18
N LYS A 399 -15.31 18.57 -39.81
CA LYS A 399 -14.25 19.51 -39.43
C LYS A 399 -14.18 20.63 -40.45
N ILE A 400 -14.06 21.88 -39.93
CA ILE A 400 -13.87 23.04 -40.78
C ILE A 400 -12.48 23.59 -40.50
N TYR A 401 -11.65 23.62 -41.56
CA TYR A 401 -10.26 24.08 -41.52
C TYR A 401 -10.17 25.52 -41.96
N PHE A 402 -9.40 26.32 -41.22
CA PHE A 402 -9.11 27.69 -41.50
C PHE A 402 -7.60 27.89 -41.55
N ARG A 403 -7.08 28.47 -42.61
CA ARG A 403 -5.66 28.81 -42.77
C ARG A 403 -5.54 30.27 -43.12
N CYS A 404 -5.00 31.07 -42.22
CA CYS A 404 -4.71 32.49 -42.44
C CYS A 404 -3.20 32.66 -42.64
N SER A 405 -2.79 33.09 -43.82
CA SER A 405 -1.38 33.33 -44.19
C SER A 405 -1.18 34.79 -44.51
N ASP A 406 -0.09 35.37 -44.04
CA ASP A 406 0.32 36.76 -44.39
C ASP A 406 1.74 36.81 -44.94
N THR A 407 2.08 37.96 -45.52
CA THR A 407 3.44 38.27 -46.03
C THR A 407 4.16 39.26 -45.10
N GLY A 408 3.82 39.26 -43.82
CA GLY A 408 4.40 40.12 -42.79
C GLY A 408 5.80 39.69 -42.34
N THR A 409 6.15 40.08 -41.11
CA THR A 409 7.50 39.83 -40.56
C THR A 409 7.70 38.40 -40.03
N GLY A 410 6.64 37.58 -40.02
CA GLY A 410 6.66 36.25 -39.45
C GLY A 410 6.88 36.25 -37.93
N PHE A 411 7.01 35.06 -37.37
CA PHE A 411 7.33 34.84 -35.95
C PHE A 411 8.84 34.71 -35.77
N LYS A 412 9.41 35.34 -34.74
CA LYS A 412 10.85 35.27 -34.44
C LYS A 412 11.23 34.10 -33.58
N GLU A 413 10.27 33.59 -32.84
CA GLU A 413 10.50 32.46 -31.94
C GLU A 413 10.57 31.15 -32.72
N ASN A 414 11.55 30.31 -32.37
CA ASN A 414 11.66 28.95 -32.92
C ASN A 414 10.56 28.01 -32.37
N ASP A 415 10.13 28.26 -31.15
CA ASP A 415 9.02 27.51 -30.51
C ASP A 415 7.72 28.36 -30.62
N THR A 416 6.96 28.08 -31.65
CA THR A 416 5.68 28.74 -31.89
C THR A 416 4.59 28.39 -30.89
N SER A 417 4.79 27.37 -30.03
CA SER A 417 3.85 27.03 -28.96
C SER A 417 3.74 28.12 -27.92
N LEU A 418 4.79 28.92 -27.75
CA LEU A 418 4.83 30.09 -26.85
C LEU A 418 3.87 31.18 -27.25
N LEU A 419 3.57 31.31 -28.56
CA LEU A 419 2.62 32.32 -29.08
C LEU A 419 1.20 32.15 -28.51
N PHE A 420 0.86 30.96 -28.09
CA PHE A 420 -0.43 30.63 -27.49
C PHE A 420 -0.42 30.65 -25.96
N GLN A 421 0.66 31.13 -25.33
CA GLN A 421 0.67 31.38 -23.89
C GLN A 421 -0.01 32.69 -23.56
N PRO A 422 -0.69 32.81 -22.43
CA PRO A 422 -1.32 34.07 -22.04
C PRO A 422 -0.24 35.15 -21.82
N PHE A 423 -0.53 36.37 -22.28
CA PHE A 423 0.37 37.57 -22.18
C PHE A 423 1.69 37.43 -22.91
N TYR A 424 1.85 36.46 -23.78
CA TYR A 424 3.04 36.39 -24.62
C TYR A 424 3.04 37.53 -25.62
N GLN A 425 4.14 38.33 -25.62
CA GLN A 425 4.37 39.46 -26.52
C GLN A 425 5.80 39.39 -27.03
N ASP A 426 6.00 39.64 -28.33
CA ASP A 426 7.34 39.88 -28.85
C ASP A 426 7.87 41.20 -28.26
N LYS A 427 9.08 41.15 -27.71
CA LYS A 427 9.77 42.29 -27.00
C LYS A 427 9.77 43.60 -27.77
N GLN A 428 9.61 43.57 -29.10
CA GLN A 428 9.58 44.75 -29.94
C GLN A 428 8.19 45.39 -30.11
N TYR A 429 7.08 44.68 -29.77
CA TYR A 429 5.72 45.15 -30.03
C TYR A 429 4.85 45.19 -28.76
N LYS A 430 5.29 45.97 -27.79
CA LYS A 430 4.68 46.09 -26.46
C LYS A 430 3.28 46.74 -26.40
N ASN A 431 2.59 46.96 -27.50
CA ASN A 431 1.33 47.71 -27.53
C ASN A 431 0.05 46.88 -27.42
N HIS A 432 0.11 45.61 -27.09
CA HIS A 432 -1.06 44.71 -26.95
C HIS A 432 -0.89 43.71 -25.83
N VAL A 433 -2.00 43.27 -25.27
CA VAL A 433 -2.11 42.46 -24.06
C VAL A 433 -1.53 41.01 -24.20
N GLY A 434 -1.33 40.54 -25.45
CA GLY A 434 -0.87 39.15 -25.68
C GLY A 434 -1.90 38.10 -25.35
N LEU A 435 -3.20 38.42 -25.34
CA LEU A 435 -4.29 37.49 -25.03
C LEU A 435 -4.97 36.91 -26.27
N GLY A 436 -4.83 37.57 -27.46
CA GLY A 436 -5.61 37.24 -28.64
C GLY A 436 -5.45 35.77 -29.10
N LEU A 437 -4.22 35.31 -29.34
CA LEU A 437 -3.96 33.92 -29.77
C LEU A 437 -4.27 32.90 -28.66
N TYR A 438 -4.04 33.26 -27.40
CA TYR A 438 -4.43 32.38 -26.28
C TYR A 438 -5.95 32.17 -26.22
N ILE A 439 -6.74 33.25 -26.32
CA ILE A 439 -8.20 33.19 -26.38
C ILE A 439 -8.66 32.38 -27.60
N ALA A 440 -8.04 32.62 -28.77
CA ALA A 440 -8.35 31.82 -29.96
C ALA A 440 -8.12 30.33 -29.74
N LYS A 441 -6.99 29.94 -29.15
CA LYS A 441 -6.69 28.57 -28.80
C LYS A 441 -7.71 27.95 -27.85
N ARG A 442 -8.11 28.67 -26.81
CA ARG A 442 -9.12 28.19 -25.85
C ARG A 442 -10.47 27.96 -26.52
N ILE A 443 -10.92 28.89 -27.35
CA ILE A 443 -12.19 28.78 -28.10
C ILE A 443 -12.14 27.60 -29.08
N VAL A 444 -11.05 27.42 -29.83
CA VAL A 444 -10.85 26.35 -30.77
C VAL A 444 -10.88 24.99 -30.04
N ASN A 445 -10.21 24.89 -28.88
CA ASN A 445 -10.21 23.69 -28.07
C ASN A 445 -11.62 23.35 -27.55
N HIS A 446 -12.42 24.34 -27.17
CA HIS A 446 -13.81 24.11 -26.77
C HIS A 446 -14.69 23.59 -27.92
N HIS A 447 -14.37 23.96 -29.17
CA HIS A 447 -14.99 23.38 -30.38
C HIS A 447 -14.38 22.03 -30.77
N GLY A 448 -13.57 21.38 -29.89
CA GLY A 448 -12.95 20.10 -30.18
C GLY A 448 -11.91 20.14 -31.28
N GLY A 449 -11.39 21.31 -31.58
CA GLY A 449 -10.38 21.56 -32.61
C GLY A 449 -8.97 21.78 -32.07
N GLU A 450 -8.05 22.11 -32.97
CA GLU A 450 -6.66 22.43 -32.64
C GLU A 450 -6.21 23.64 -33.48
N ILE A 451 -5.19 24.39 -32.98
CA ILE A 451 -4.62 25.57 -33.62
C ILE A 451 -3.10 25.54 -33.62
N TRP A 452 -2.51 25.90 -34.74
CA TRP A 452 -1.07 25.95 -34.95
C TRP A 452 -0.64 27.29 -35.54
N ALA A 453 0.64 27.62 -35.35
CA ALA A 453 1.25 28.79 -35.98
C ALA A 453 2.65 28.43 -36.46
N TYR A 454 3.02 28.89 -37.63
CA TYR A 454 4.34 28.68 -38.23
C TYR A 454 4.69 29.78 -39.25
N ASN A 455 5.97 29.91 -39.56
CA ASN A 455 6.40 30.81 -40.65
C ASN A 455 6.23 30.13 -42.01
N ASN A 456 5.69 30.88 -42.95
CA ASN A 456 5.53 30.40 -44.31
C ASN A 456 6.79 30.61 -45.14
N GLU A 457 6.86 29.97 -46.33
CA GLU A 457 8.01 30.05 -47.26
C GLU A 457 8.30 31.47 -47.77
N LYS A 458 7.32 32.36 -47.74
CA LYS A 458 7.44 33.77 -48.18
C LYS A 458 7.95 34.67 -47.07
N GLY A 459 8.30 34.13 -45.89
CA GLY A 459 8.84 34.85 -44.75
C GLY A 459 7.79 35.43 -43.83
N GLY A 460 6.49 35.32 -44.10
CA GLY A 460 5.38 35.77 -43.24
C GLY A 460 4.90 34.69 -42.28
N ALA A 461 3.83 35.00 -41.55
CA ALA A 461 3.21 34.07 -40.62
C ALA A 461 2.03 33.31 -41.25
N THR A 462 1.80 32.11 -40.75
CA THR A 462 0.59 31.32 -40.99
C THR A 462 0.04 30.87 -39.67
N VAL A 463 -1.25 31.10 -39.43
CA VAL A 463 -2.03 30.51 -38.32
C VAL A 463 -3.09 29.63 -38.94
N GLU A 464 -3.10 28.36 -38.53
CA GLU A 464 -3.99 27.34 -39.03
C GLU A 464 -4.74 26.72 -37.85
N PHE A 465 -6.05 26.54 -38.01
CA PHE A 465 -6.87 25.83 -37.02
C PHE A 465 -8.01 25.08 -37.70
N TYR A 466 -8.52 24.09 -36.98
CA TYR A 466 -9.82 23.50 -37.32
C TYR A 466 -10.75 23.53 -36.12
N ILE A 467 -12.04 23.51 -36.40
CA ILE A 467 -13.10 23.33 -35.41
C ILE A 467 -13.99 22.19 -35.85
N LYS A 468 -14.61 21.52 -34.88
CA LYS A 468 -15.61 20.50 -35.14
C LYS A 468 -17.00 21.13 -35.09
N GLU A 469 -17.87 20.65 -35.98
CA GLU A 469 -19.28 20.93 -35.91
C GLU A 469 -19.83 20.37 -34.59
N LEU A 470 -20.61 21.16 -33.86
CA LEU A 470 -21.21 20.74 -32.61
C LEU A 470 -22.30 19.71 -32.90
N SER A 471 -22.38 18.66 -32.08
CA SER A 471 -23.52 17.74 -32.13
C SER A 471 -24.73 18.39 -31.44
N ASP A 472 -25.90 18.14 -32.00
CA ASP A 472 -27.18 18.57 -31.44
C ASP A 472 -27.37 18.15 -29.97
#